data_7329a533b8d85455cf0075ce115c9276
#
_entry.id   7329a533b8d85455cf0075ce115c9276
#
_cell.length_a   1.000
_cell.length_b   1.000
_cell.length_c   1.000
_cell.angle_alpha   90.00
_cell.angle_beta   90.00
_cell.angle_gamma   90.00
#
_symmetry.space_group_name_H-M   'P 1'
#
loop_
_entity.id
_entity.type
_entity.pdbx_description
1 polymer ?
#
loop_
_entity_poly.entity_id
_entity_poly.type
_entity_poly.pdbx_seq_one_letter_code
_entity_poly.pdbx_strand_id
1 'polypeptide(L)'
;MARRYDSRTTIFSPEGRLYQIEYAMEAISHAGTVLGVLSKDGIVLAAEKKVTGKLLDMSIAKEGGYGGSGEKIFLLNSNVITGVAGIAADANSLVNYARQASQRHLFMYNEDIPVESLAQRLCDLKQGYTQYGGLRPFGVSLLYAGYDPHYEFQLYHSDPSGNYSGWKATCIGANNGTATSLLKQEYKEDITVEAAIELVLRTMSKTMDSTTLGSEKLEFATLTLDANKKPKAKIYKPSEIDALLQKHGLGKKDEDTEMAA
;
A
#
# COMPACT_ATOMS: atom_id res chain seq x y z
N MET A 1 20.37 -7.89 28.60
CA MET A 1 19.09 -8.43 29.14
C MET A 1 18.06 -8.73 28.05
N ALA A 2 18.06 -8.04 26.92
CA ALA A 2 17.08 -8.25 25.83
C ALA A 2 16.98 -9.70 25.32
N ARG A 3 18.12 -10.38 25.10
CA ARG A 3 18.18 -11.77 24.58
C ARG A 3 17.34 -12.83 25.30
N ARG A 4 16.82 -12.55 26.49
CA ARG A 4 16.00 -13.52 27.25
C ARG A 4 14.52 -13.44 26.89
N TYR A 5 14.05 -12.33 26.32
CA TYR A 5 12.66 -12.02 26.06
C TYR A 5 12.34 -11.76 24.58
N ASP A 6 13.35 -11.79 23.72
CA ASP A 6 13.23 -11.48 22.30
C ASP A 6 12.93 -12.70 21.41
N SER A 7 13.25 -13.91 21.89
CA SER A 7 13.05 -15.17 21.15
C SER A 7 11.63 -15.72 21.24
N ARG A 8 10.83 -15.32 22.24
CA ARG A 8 9.45 -15.75 22.40
C ARG A 8 8.52 -14.68 21.81
N THR A 9 7.53 -15.13 21.04
CA THR A 9 6.67 -14.23 20.24
C THR A 9 5.50 -13.62 21.01
N THR A 10 5.06 -14.24 22.11
CA THR A 10 3.78 -13.95 22.77
C THR A 10 3.93 -13.55 24.24
N ILE A 11 5.12 -13.13 24.66
CA ILE A 11 5.39 -12.69 26.02
C ILE A 11 5.84 -11.25 26.09
N PHE A 12 5.40 -10.53 27.13
CA PHE A 12 5.93 -9.22 27.44
C PHE A 12 7.33 -9.30 28.07
N SER A 13 8.18 -8.35 27.74
CA SER A 13 9.39 -8.08 28.50
C SER A 13 9.01 -7.46 29.87
N PRO A 14 9.96 -7.40 30.84
CA PRO A 14 9.72 -6.71 32.11
C PRO A 14 9.34 -5.23 31.93
N GLU A 15 9.75 -4.61 30.84
CA GLU A 15 9.44 -3.22 30.49
C GLU A 15 8.09 -3.09 29.75
N GLY A 16 7.34 -4.19 29.57
CA GLY A 16 6.04 -4.19 28.90
C GLY A 16 6.12 -4.12 27.37
N ARG A 17 7.23 -4.53 26.75
CA ARG A 17 7.45 -4.49 25.29
C ARG A 17 7.25 -5.88 24.68
N LEU A 18 6.81 -5.90 23.43
CA LEU A 18 6.72 -7.08 22.58
C LEU A 18 7.80 -6.99 21.49
N TYR A 19 8.99 -7.50 21.77
CA TYR A 19 10.15 -7.33 20.91
C TYR A 19 9.96 -7.86 19.49
N GLN A 20 9.24 -8.96 19.31
CA GLN A 20 8.98 -9.50 17.96
C GLN A 20 8.13 -8.57 17.09
N ILE A 21 7.24 -7.78 17.69
CA ILE A 21 6.50 -6.75 16.96
C ILE A 21 7.44 -5.61 16.55
N GLU A 22 8.34 -5.19 17.43
CA GLU A 22 9.31 -4.14 17.14
C GLU A 22 10.27 -4.56 16.02
N TYR A 23 10.71 -5.81 16.03
CA TYR A 23 11.55 -6.37 14.95
C TYR A 23 10.78 -6.48 13.63
N ALA A 24 9.49 -6.80 13.67
CA ALA A 24 8.66 -6.78 12.48
C ALA A 24 8.50 -5.37 11.91
N MET A 25 8.31 -4.36 12.76
CA MET A 25 8.26 -2.94 12.35
C MET A 25 9.59 -2.47 11.76
N GLU A 26 10.72 -2.89 12.35
CA GLU A 26 12.05 -2.59 11.82
C GLU A 26 12.25 -3.21 10.43
N ALA A 27 11.84 -4.47 10.23
CA ALA A 27 11.89 -5.11 8.91
C ALA A 27 11.06 -4.35 7.87
N ILE A 28 9.91 -3.80 8.26
CA ILE A 28 9.06 -3.00 7.39
C ILE A 28 9.71 -1.67 7.02
N SER A 29 10.47 -1.05 7.94
CA SER A 29 11.16 0.21 7.69
C SER A 29 12.20 0.12 6.55
N HIS A 30 12.66 -1.08 6.22
CA HIS A 30 13.57 -1.36 5.09
C HIS A 30 12.84 -1.79 3.81
N ALA A 31 11.52 -1.97 3.85
CA ALA A 31 10.73 -2.27 2.65
C ALA A 31 10.57 -1.02 1.78
N GLY A 32 10.31 -1.20 0.47
CA GLY A 32 10.04 -0.07 -0.42
C GLY A 32 8.85 0.76 0.06
N THR A 33 8.93 2.05 -0.17
CA THR A 33 7.93 3.05 0.22
C THR A 33 6.56 2.75 -0.36
N VAL A 34 5.51 2.91 0.43
CA VAL A 34 4.11 2.91 -0.04
C VAL A 34 3.39 4.13 0.53
N LEU A 35 2.74 4.86 -0.35
CA LEU A 35 2.10 6.13 -0.07
C LEU A 35 0.61 6.07 -0.41
N GLY A 36 -0.24 6.64 0.44
CA GLY A 36 -1.66 6.80 0.21
C GLY A 36 -2.13 8.21 0.50
N VAL A 37 -2.96 8.76 -0.39
CA VAL A 37 -3.59 10.08 -0.24
C VAL A 37 -5.08 9.98 -0.52
N LEU A 38 -5.86 10.41 0.47
CA LEU A 38 -7.31 10.55 0.37
C LEU A 38 -7.64 11.92 -0.22
N SER A 39 -8.43 11.94 -1.29
CA SER A 39 -8.99 13.15 -1.87
C SER A 39 -10.51 13.15 -1.74
N LYS A 40 -11.16 14.28 -2.05
CA LYS A 40 -12.63 14.42 -1.97
C LYS A 40 -13.40 13.49 -2.93
N ASP A 41 -12.79 13.10 -4.04
CA ASP A 41 -13.40 12.37 -5.15
C ASP A 41 -12.69 11.05 -5.48
N GLY A 42 -11.77 10.62 -4.59
CA GLY A 42 -11.09 9.33 -4.72
C GLY A 42 -9.89 9.15 -3.81
N ILE A 43 -9.15 8.07 -4.02
CA ILE A 43 -7.93 7.74 -3.28
C ILE A 43 -6.83 7.38 -4.26
N VAL A 44 -5.62 7.83 -3.97
CA VAL A 44 -4.42 7.52 -4.75
C VAL A 44 -3.49 6.68 -3.90
N LEU A 45 -3.01 5.56 -4.44
CA LEU A 45 -1.93 4.75 -3.87
C LEU A 45 -0.75 4.71 -4.84
N ALA A 46 0.45 4.82 -4.29
CA ALA A 46 1.68 4.58 -5.02
C ALA A 46 2.63 3.72 -4.19
N ALA A 47 3.39 2.85 -4.86
CA ALA A 47 4.34 1.97 -4.20
C ALA A 47 5.64 1.88 -4.99
N GLU A 48 6.75 1.90 -4.28
CA GLU A 48 8.09 1.69 -4.84
C GLU A 48 8.32 0.19 -5.07
N LYS A 49 8.68 -0.18 -6.31
CA LYS A 49 9.15 -1.53 -6.66
C LYS A 49 10.66 -1.62 -6.46
N LYS A 50 11.11 -2.62 -5.72
CA LYS A 50 12.53 -2.99 -5.65
C LYS A 50 12.82 -4.06 -6.68
N VAL A 51 13.10 -3.66 -7.93
CA VAL A 51 13.50 -4.59 -8.99
C VAL A 51 14.93 -5.06 -8.71
N THR A 52 15.07 -6.31 -8.25
CA THR A 52 16.35 -6.89 -7.88
C THR A 52 16.95 -7.81 -8.96
N GLY A 53 16.17 -8.28 -9.90
CA GLY A 53 16.58 -9.26 -10.92
C GLY A 53 16.51 -8.74 -12.34
N LYS A 54 17.65 -8.66 -13.03
CA LYS A 54 17.70 -8.30 -14.47
C LYS A 54 17.02 -9.32 -15.38
N LEU A 55 16.85 -10.55 -14.91
CA LEU A 55 16.23 -11.66 -15.66
C LEU A 55 14.78 -11.92 -15.22
N LEU A 56 14.21 -11.07 -14.37
CA LEU A 56 12.81 -11.17 -13.99
C LEU A 56 11.93 -10.86 -15.21
N ASP A 57 11.07 -11.81 -15.58
CA ASP A 57 10.15 -11.64 -16.70
C ASP A 57 8.98 -10.72 -16.28
N MET A 58 9.05 -9.49 -16.75
CA MET A 58 8.01 -8.48 -16.52
C MET A 58 6.91 -8.53 -17.59
N SER A 59 7.00 -9.41 -18.59
CA SER A 59 6.02 -9.48 -19.68
C SER A 59 4.69 -10.07 -19.21
N ILE A 60 4.71 -11.02 -18.29
CA ILE A 60 3.52 -11.63 -17.68
C ILE A 60 2.67 -10.57 -16.97
N ALA A 61 3.31 -9.51 -16.49
CA ALA A 61 2.66 -8.35 -15.88
C ALA A 61 1.90 -7.46 -16.88
N LYS A 62 2.24 -7.52 -18.16
CA LYS A 62 1.71 -6.62 -19.19
C LYS A 62 0.35 -7.05 -19.73
N GLU A 63 0.00 -8.32 -19.64
CA GLU A 63 -1.25 -8.86 -20.16
C GLU A 63 -2.27 -9.08 -19.04
N GLY A 64 -2.93 -8.01 -18.62
CA GLY A 64 -4.25 -7.90 -17.99
C GLY A 64 -4.96 -9.13 -17.40
N GLY A 65 -4.27 -10.00 -16.68
CA GLY A 65 -4.93 -11.01 -15.85
C GLY A 65 -5.51 -10.36 -14.58
N TYR A 66 -6.55 -10.94 -13.99
CA TYR A 66 -7.20 -10.53 -12.75
C TYR A 66 -6.29 -10.46 -11.50
N GLY A 67 -5.03 -10.72 -11.67
CA GLY A 67 -3.94 -10.50 -10.76
C GLY A 67 -2.89 -9.68 -11.47
N GLY A 68 -3.18 -8.44 -11.85
CA GLY A 68 -2.14 -7.54 -12.31
C GLY A 68 -0.95 -7.74 -11.38
N SER A 69 0.21 -8.05 -11.92
CA SER A 69 1.40 -8.41 -11.16
C SER A 69 1.93 -7.20 -10.37
N GLY A 70 1.06 -6.63 -9.55
CA GLY A 70 1.44 -5.72 -8.53
C GLY A 70 2.22 -6.53 -7.50
N GLU A 71 3.46 -6.19 -7.26
CA GLU A 71 4.22 -6.75 -6.15
C GLU A 71 3.75 -6.17 -4.82
N LYS A 72 3.14 -4.97 -4.87
CA LYS A 72 2.83 -4.15 -3.70
C LYS A 72 1.43 -3.56 -3.66
N ILE A 73 0.74 -3.40 -4.79
CA ILE A 73 -0.64 -2.91 -4.84
C ILE A 73 -1.56 -4.02 -5.32
N PHE A 74 -2.54 -4.38 -4.49
CA PHE A 74 -3.47 -5.48 -4.75
C PHE A 74 -4.92 -5.03 -4.67
N LEU A 75 -5.76 -5.61 -5.51
CA LEU A 75 -7.20 -5.52 -5.38
C LEU A 75 -7.67 -6.56 -4.36
N LEU A 76 -8.32 -6.11 -3.29
CA LEU A 76 -8.90 -6.98 -2.25
C LEU A 76 -10.36 -7.34 -2.55
N ASN A 77 -11.13 -6.35 -2.95
CA ASN A 77 -12.52 -6.47 -3.37
C ASN A 77 -12.82 -5.40 -4.42
N SER A 78 -14.01 -5.43 -5.05
CA SER A 78 -14.47 -4.40 -5.99
C SER A 78 -14.32 -2.97 -5.46
N ASN A 79 -14.48 -2.78 -4.15
CA ASN A 79 -14.47 -1.49 -3.46
C ASN A 79 -13.22 -1.19 -2.64
N VAL A 80 -12.23 -2.10 -2.57
CA VAL A 80 -11.03 -1.91 -1.73
C VAL A 80 -9.77 -2.37 -2.47
N ILE A 81 -8.78 -1.48 -2.51
CA ILE A 81 -7.40 -1.78 -2.90
C ILE A 81 -6.47 -1.63 -1.70
N THR A 82 -5.34 -2.31 -1.72
CA THR A 82 -4.34 -2.21 -0.65
C THR A 82 -2.94 -2.04 -1.19
N GLY A 83 -2.15 -1.24 -0.49
CA GLY A 83 -0.70 -1.17 -0.67
C GLY A 83 0.01 -1.87 0.49
N VAL A 84 1.06 -2.64 0.22
CA VAL A 84 1.76 -3.44 1.21
C VAL A 84 3.23 -3.05 1.33
N ALA A 85 3.74 -2.99 2.56
CA ALA A 85 5.16 -2.83 2.84
C ALA A 85 5.61 -3.88 3.85
N GLY A 86 6.68 -4.63 3.53
CA GLY A 86 7.24 -5.67 4.37
C GLY A 86 7.54 -6.96 3.61
N ILE A 87 7.33 -8.10 4.27
CA ILE A 87 7.63 -9.43 3.74
C ILE A 87 6.53 -9.85 2.75
N ALA A 88 6.90 -10.01 1.48
CA ALA A 88 5.97 -10.30 0.38
C ALA A 88 5.12 -11.58 0.60
N ALA A 89 5.72 -12.64 1.13
CA ALA A 89 5.00 -13.89 1.42
C ALA A 89 3.91 -13.69 2.48
N ASP A 90 4.19 -12.90 3.53
CA ASP A 90 3.21 -12.55 4.55
C ASP A 90 2.08 -11.67 3.97
N ALA A 91 2.45 -10.72 3.10
CA ALA A 91 1.48 -9.88 2.39
C ALA A 91 0.50 -10.70 1.57
N ASN A 92 1.00 -11.67 0.78
CA ASN A 92 0.14 -12.56 -0.02
C ASN A 92 -0.85 -13.36 0.84
N SER A 93 -0.42 -13.85 2.00
CA SER A 93 -1.29 -14.55 2.95
C SER A 93 -2.42 -13.65 3.46
N LEU A 94 -2.10 -12.40 3.83
CA LEU A 94 -3.08 -11.40 4.28
C LEU A 94 -4.03 -10.97 3.16
N VAL A 95 -3.53 -10.77 1.94
CA VAL A 95 -4.34 -10.45 0.76
C VAL A 95 -5.35 -11.57 0.48
N ASN A 96 -4.92 -12.82 0.50
CA ASN A 96 -5.81 -13.97 0.29
C ASN A 96 -6.87 -14.06 1.39
N TYR A 97 -6.49 -13.86 2.65
CA TYR A 97 -7.44 -13.80 3.76
C TYR A 97 -8.46 -12.67 3.58
N ALA A 98 -8.02 -11.47 3.19
CA ALA A 98 -8.88 -10.32 2.95
C ALA A 98 -9.90 -10.58 1.83
N ARG A 99 -9.45 -11.16 0.73
CA ARG A 99 -10.32 -11.56 -0.39
C ARG A 99 -11.40 -12.56 0.04
N GLN A 100 -11.01 -13.57 0.80
CA GLN A 100 -11.95 -14.54 1.35
C GLN A 100 -12.93 -13.91 2.34
N ALA A 101 -12.45 -13.02 3.21
CA ALA A 101 -13.30 -12.31 4.17
C ALA A 101 -14.33 -11.43 3.45
N SER A 102 -13.92 -10.73 2.39
CA SER A 102 -14.81 -9.90 1.57
C SER A 102 -15.89 -10.74 0.87
N GLN A 103 -15.53 -11.89 0.31
CA GLN A 103 -16.48 -12.79 -0.35
C GLN A 103 -17.43 -13.46 0.65
N ARG A 104 -16.98 -13.81 1.85
CA ARG A 104 -17.87 -14.31 2.91
C ARG A 104 -18.87 -13.25 3.36
N HIS A 105 -18.45 -11.97 3.45
CA HIS A 105 -19.36 -10.88 3.77
C HIS A 105 -20.43 -10.70 2.68
N LEU A 106 -20.01 -10.67 1.42
CA LEU A 106 -20.93 -10.58 0.28
C LEU A 106 -21.94 -11.74 0.27
N PHE A 107 -21.49 -12.96 0.53
CA PHE A 107 -22.35 -14.13 0.59
C PHE A 107 -23.41 -14.04 1.69
N MET A 108 -23.03 -13.54 2.88
CA MET A 108 -23.92 -13.45 4.03
C MET A 108 -24.89 -12.28 3.98
N TYR A 109 -24.44 -11.13 3.45
CA TYR A 109 -25.16 -9.86 3.55
C TYR A 109 -25.59 -9.28 2.20
N ASN A 110 -25.16 -9.87 1.08
CA ASN A 110 -25.40 -9.39 -0.29
C ASN A 110 -24.99 -7.92 -0.50
N GLU A 111 -23.91 -7.53 0.13
CA GLU A 111 -23.29 -6.20 -0.01
C GLU A 111 -21.76 -6.29 0.02
N ASP A 112 -21.07 -5.29 -0.54
CA ASP A 112 -19.63 -5.17 -0.40
C ASP A 112 -19.26 -4.93 1.06
N ILE A 113 -18.15 -5.54 1.52
CA ILE A 113 -17.71 -5.38 2.90
C ILE A 113 -17.35 -3.92 3.16
N PRO A 114 -17.85 -3.30 4.27
CA PRO A 114 -17.41 -1.98 4.69
C PRO A 114 -15.89 -1.94 4.91
N VAL A 115 -15.26 -0.83 4.50
CA VAL A 115 -13.78 -0.72 4.48
C VAL A 115 -13.19 -0.95 5.85
N GLU A 116 -13.72 -0.29 6.88
CA GLU A 116 -13.28 -0.46 8.27
C GLU A 116 -13.47 -1.89 8.77
N SER A 117 -14.58 -2.54 8.44
CA SER A 117 -14.84 -3.92 8.82
C SER A 117 -13.80 -4.89 8.25
N LEU A 118 -13.33 -4.66 7.01
CA LEU A 118 -12.26 -5.44 6.42
C LEU A 118 -10.93 -5.19 7.13
N ALA A 119 -10.59 -3.94 7.41
CA ALA A 119 -9.40 -3.57 8.19
C ALA A 119 -9.40 -4.23 9.57
N GLN A 120 -10.54 -4.20 10.29
CA GLN A 120 -10.69 -4.86 11.60
C GLN A 120 -10.44 -6.36 11.52
N ARG A 121 -11.01 -7.06 10.53
CA ARG A 121 -10.81 -8.51 10.39
C ARG A 121 -9.35 -8.89 10.18
N LEU A 122 -8.60 -8.10 9.38
CA LEU A 122 -7.16 -8.33 9.21
C LEU A 122 -6.38 -7.99 10.48
N CYS A 123 -6.76 -6.93 11.18
CA CYS A 123 -6.14 -6.54 12.44
C CYS A 123 -6.38 -7.54 13.56
N ASP A 124 -7.58 -8.12 13.64
CA ASP A 124 -7.90 -9.21 14.56
C ASP A 124 -7.01 -10.44 14.30
N LEU A 125 -6.81 -10.79 13.02
CA LEU A 125 -5.90 -11.87 12.64
C LEU A 125 -4.46 -11.56 13.08
N LYS A 126 -3.95 -10.36 12.76
CA LYS A 126 -2.58 -9.94 13.14
C LYS A 126 -2.39 -9.93 14.65
N GLN A 127 -3.34 -9.38 15.40
CA GLN A 127 -3.29 -9.31 16.85
C GLN A 127 -3.26 -10.72 17.48
N GLY A 128 -4.02 -11.67 16.93
CA GLY A 128 -3.99 -13.06 17.37
C GLY A 128 -2.59 -13.69 17.31
N TYR A 129 -1.80 -13.36 16.29
CA TYR A 129 -0.40 -13.82 16.16
C TYR A 129 0.54 -13.19 17.20
N THR A 130 0.12 -12.13 17.87
CA THR A 130 0.88 -11.50 18.97
C THR A 130 0.49 -12.01 20.35
N GLN A 131 -0.64 -12.70 20.49
CA GLN A 131 -1.21 -13.09 21.78
C GLN A 131 -1.14 -14.59 22.04
N TYR A 132 -1.29 -15.44 21.01
CA TYR A 132 -1.33 -16.89 21.16
C TYR A 132 -0.77 -17.62 19.94
N GLY A 133 -0.54 -18.94 20.10
CA GLY A 133 -0.12 -19.81 19.01
C GLY A 133 1.39 -19.97 18.82
N GLY A 134 2.24 -19.20 19.50
CA GLY A 134 3.69 -19.30 19.41
C GLY A 134 4.27 -19.00 18.02
N LEU A 135 3.48 -18.35 17.14
CA LEU A 135 3.87 -17.95 15.79
C LEU A 135 4.46 -16.55 15.81
N ARG A 136 5.35 -16.25 14.89
CA ARG A 136 5.86 -14.88 14.73
C ARG A 136 4.76 -13.95 14.18
N PRO A 137 4.80 -12.66 14.49
CA PRO A 137 3.93 -11.67 13.87
C PRO A 137 4.12 -11.60 12.36
N PHE A 138 3.11 -11.11 11.64
CA PHE A 138 3.24 -10.75 10.23
C PHE A 138 4.17 -9.55 10.08
N GLY A 139 5.20 -9.69 9.26
CA GLY A 139 6.14 -8.61 8.96
C GLY A 139 5.61 -7.67 7.88
N VAL A 140 4.37 -7.18 8.02
CA VAL A 140 3.69 -6.38 6.99
C VAL A 140 2.86 -5.27 7.60
N SER A 141 3.02 -4.06 7.08
CA SER A 141 2.08 -2.96 7.20
C SER A 141 1.26 -2.83 5.93
N LEU A 142 0.00 -2.44 6.06
CA LEU A 142 -0.97 -2.33 4.98
C LEU A 142 -1.59 -0.94 4.97
N LEU A 143 -1.76 -0.37 3.77
CA LEU A 143 -2.64 0.76 3.51
C LEU A 143 -3.89 0.23 2.81
N TYR A 144 -5.06 0.48 3.37
CA TYR A 144 -6.35 0.14 2.77
C TYR A 144 -6.96 1.40 2.19
N ALA A 145 -7.22 1.40 0.91
CA ALA A 145 -7.93 2.46 0.22
C ALA A 145 -9.26 1.90 -0.28
N GLY A 146 -10.38 2.39 0.24
CA GLY A 146 -11.68 1.82 -0.07
C GLY A 146 -12.80 2.85 -0.06
N TYR A 147 -13.93 2.42 -0.61
CA TYR A 147 -15.18 3.16 -0.61
C TYR A 147 -16.30 2.27 -0.10
N ASP A 148 -17.15 2.81 0.76
CA ASP A 148 -18.44 2.23 1.12
C ASP A 148 -19.52 3.32 1.23
N PRO A 149 -20.82 2.96 1.15
CA PRO A 149 -21.90 3.95 1.20
C PRO A 149 -22.05 4.65 2.55
N HIS A 150 -21.43 4.13 3.63
CA HIS A 150 -21.57 4.65 4.99
C HIS A 150 -20.63 5.81 5.27
N TYR A 151 -19.37 5.67 4.89
CA TYR A 151 -18.31 6.65 5.17
C TYR A 151 -17.56 7.10 3.91
N GLU A 152 -18.08 6.76 2.73
CA GLU A 152 -17.51 7.14 1.44
C GLU A 152 -16.04 6.69 1.27
N PHE A 153 -15.16 7.54 0.75
CA PHE A 153 -13.75 7.21 0.60
C PHE A 153 -13.03 7.21 1.94
N GLN A 154 -12.28 6.14 2.20
CA GLN A 154 -11.56 5.92 3.46
C GLN A 154 -10.17 5.36 3.18
N LEU A 155 -9.19 5.86 3.92
CA LEU A 155 -7.81 5.38 3.90
C LEU A 155 -7.42 4.95 5.31
N TYR A 156 -7.06 3.67 5.50
CA TYR A 156 -6.58 3.11 6.76
C TYR A 156 -5.15 2.62 6.63
N HIS A 157 -4.43 2.64 7.73
CA HIS A 157 -3.13 2.01 7.89
C HIS A 157 -3.19 1.02 9.03
N SER A 158 -2.66 -0.20 8.84
CA SER A 158 -2.49 -1.19 9.91
C SER A 158 -1.05 -1.67 9.99
N ASP A 159 -0.60 -1.96 11.20
CA ASP A 159 0.75 -2.42 11.54
C ASP A 159 0.77 -3.89 12.03
N PRO A 160 1.95 -4.50 12.27
CA PRO A 160 2.07 -5.87 12.77
C PRO A 160 1.40 -6.15 14.12
N SER A 161 1.17 -5.13 14.95
CA SER A 161 0.50 -5.31 16.25
C SER A 161 -0.99 -5.59 16.13
N GLY A 162 -1.57 -5.36 14.95
CA GLY A 162 -3.02 -5.38 14.72
C GLY A 162 -3.70 -4.05 15.05
N ASN A 163 -2.92 -3.00 15.32
CA ASN A 163 -3.47 -1.66 15.42
C ASN A 163 -3.74 -1.08 14.03
N TYR A 164 -4.83 -0.30 13.89
CA TYR A 164 -5.13 0.45 12.67
C TYR A 164 -5.66 1.85 12.98
N SER A 165 -5.48 2.74 12.03
CA SER A 165 -5.95 4.13 12.13
C SER A 165 -6.39 4.65 10.77
N GLY A 166 -7.36 5.56 10.75
CA GLY A 166 -7.78 6.29 9.56
C GLY A 166 -6.87 7.49 9.30
N TRP A 167 -6.55 7.74 8.02
CA TRP A 167 -5.64 8.79 7.59
C TRP A 167 -6.20 9.58 6.41
N LYS A 168 -5.88 10.86 6.35
CA LYS A 168 -6.06 11.70 5.15
C LYS A 168 -4.93 11.45 4.14
N ALA A 169 -3.71 11.32 4.63
CA ALA A 169 -2.54 10.93 3.85
C ALA A 169 -1.52 10.28 4.76
N THR A 170 -0.86 9.22 4.30
CA THR A 170 0.16 8.52 5.08
C THR A 170 1.13 7.76 4.19
N CYS A 171 2.25 7.39 4.78
CA CYS A 171 3.31 6.62 4.12
C CYS A 171 3.82 5.52 5.06
N ILE A 172 4.10 4.35 4.49
CA ILE A 172 4.71 3.20 5.17
C ILE A 172 5.95 2.73 4.42
N GLY A 173 6.80 1.96 5.09
CA GLY A 173 8.06 1.47 4.52
C GLY A 173 9.20 2.47 4.70
N ALA A 174 10.20 2.37 3.81
CA ALA A 174 11.40 3.22 3.86
C ALA A 174 11.05 4.71 3.67
N ASN A 175 11.86 5.59 4.26
CA ASN A 175 11.73 7.05 4.12
C ASN A 175 10.36 7.62 4.50
N ASN A 176 9.54 6.88 5.30
CA ASN A 176 8.20 7.32 5.69
C ASN A 176 8.21 8.66 6.44
N GLY A 177 9.25 8.96 7.22
CA GLY A 177 9.39 10.23 7.93
C GLY A 177 9.48 11.43 6.98
N THR A 178 10.31 11.35 5.95
CA THR A 178 10.45 12.39 4.92
C THR A 178 9.14 12.55 4.13
N ALA A 179 8.55 11.43 3.70
CA ALA A 179 7.26 11.45 2.99
C ALA A 179 6.16 12.10 3.84
N THR A 180 6.04 11.71 5.10
CA THR A 180 5.03 12.27 6.02
C THR A 180 5.21 13.75 6.24
N SER A 181 6.46 14.24 6.32
CA SER A 181 6.76 15.66 6.45
C SER A 181 6.31 16.47 5.22
N LEU A 182 6.56 15.94 4.01
CA LEU A 182 6.10 16.54 2.76
C LEU A 182 4.58 16.56 2.66
N LEU A 183 3.94 15.43 3.00
CA LEU A 183 2.47 15.34 3.01
C LEU A 183 1.84 16.35 3.97
N LYS A 184 2.40 16.51 5.18
CA LYS A 184 1.90 17.51 6.16
C LYS A 184 2.01 18.94 5.65
N GLN A 185 3.01 19.25 4.82
CA GLN A 185 3.21 20.60 4.27
C GLN A 185 2.32 20.90 3.06
N GLU A 186 2.12 19.91 2.20
CA GLU A 186 1.50 20.11 0.88
C GLU A 186 0.04 19.60 0.80
N TYR A 187 -0.42 18.73 1.73
CA TYR A 187 -1.79 18.23 1.73
C TYR A 187 -2.81 19.32 2.07
N LYS A 188 -3.90 19.34 1.31
CA LYS A 188 -5.07 20.22 1.54
C LYS A 188 -6.31 19.35 1.67
N GLU A 189 -7.25 19.73 2.55
CA GLU A 189 -8.41 18.90 2.90
C GLU A 189 -9.34 18.61 1.69
N ASP A 190 -9.52 19.62 0.82
CA ASP A 190 -10.39 19.51 -0.36
C ASP A 190 -9.64 19.17 -1.66
N ILE A 191 -8.52 18.47 -1.54
CA ILE A 191 -7.69 18.08 -2.70
C ILE A 191 -8.49 17.20 -3.67
N THR A 192 -8.38 17.49 -4.98
CA THR A 192 -8.96 16.61 -6.03
C THR A 192 -8.05 15.43 -6.32
N VAL A 193 -8.57 14.39 -6.99
CA VAL A 193 -7.76 13.24 -7.39
C VAL A 193 -6.58 13.66 -8.26
N GLU A 194 -6.75 14.59 -9.19
CA GLU A 194 -5.67 15.06 -10.06
C GLU A 194 -4.56 15.74 -9.24
N ALA A 195 -4.92 16.59 -8.29
CA ALA A 195 -3.95 17.24 -7.41
C ALA A 195 -3.32 16.24 -6.42
N ALA A 196 -4.06 15.23 -5.98
CA ALA A 196 -3.53 14.15 -5.17
C ALA A 196 -2.53 13.28 -5.94
N ILE A 197 -2.78 13.02 -7.23
CA ILE A 197 -1.84 12.33 -8.12
C ILE A 197 -0.51 13.11 -8.20
N GLU A 198 -0.59 14.43 -8.44
CA GLU A 198 0.62 15.28 -8.49
C GLU A 198 1.37 15.25 -7.15
N LEU A 199 0.67 15.40 -6.03
CA LEU A 199 1.26 15.36 -4.69
C LEU A 199 1.96 14.02 -4.42
N VAL A 200 1.31 12.89 -4.76
CA VAL A 200 1.87 11.54 -4.61
C VAL A 200 3.13 11.37 -5.44
N LEU A 201 3.10 11.72 -6.73
CA LEU A 201 4.25 11.61 -7.63
C LEU A 201 5.43 12.47 -7.17
N ARG A 202 5.16 13.71 -6.75
CA ARG A 202 6.18 14.62 -6.21
C ARG A 202 6.81 14.07 -4.92
N THR A 203 5.99 13.52 -4.03
CA THR A 203 6.47 12.93 -2.79
C THR A 203 7.31 11.68 -3.07
N MET A 204 6.86 10.79 -3.96
CA MET A 204 7.64 9.62 -4.37
C MET A 204 8.98 10.02 -5.00
N SER A 205 9.00 11.02 -5.85
CA SER A 205 10.25 11.54 -6.46
C SER A 205 11.28 12.03 -5.44
N LYS A 206 10.82 12.60 -4.33
CA LYS A 206 11.69 13.09 -3.26
C LYS A 206 12.10 12.02 -2.24
N THR A 207 11.37 10.93 -2.15
CA THR A 207 11.61 9.87 -1.15
C THR A 207 12.35 8.65 -1.72
N MET A 208 12.24 8.42 -3.02
CA MET A 208 12.98 7.33 -3.67
C MET A 208 14.43 7.74 -3.93
N ASP A 209 15.37 6.83 -3.64
CA ASP A 209 16.81 7.01 -3.85
C ASP A 209 17.23 6.95 -5.33
N SER A 210 16.34 7.38 -6.25
CA SER A 210 16.64 7.35 -7.68
C SER A 210 16.52 8.73 -8.30
N THR A 211 17.49 9.08 -9.13
CA THR A 211 17.54 10.35 -9.85
C THR A 211 16.41 10.54 -10.86
N THR A 212 15.78 9.44 -11.29
CA THR A 212 14.66 9.47 -12.23
C THR A 212 13.59 8.45 -11.83
N LEU A 213 12.34 8.89 -11.76
CA LEU A 213 11.18 8.02 -11.66
C LEU A 213 10.91 7.37 -13.01
N GLY A 214 10.65 6.06 -12.99
CA GLY A 214 10.23 5.29 -14.15
C GLY A 214 9.19 4.25 -13.76
N SER A 215 8.41 3.81 -14.71
CA SER A 215 7.37 2.78 -14.50
C SER A 215 7.94 1.43 -14.03
N GLU A 216 9.23 1.18 -14.27
CA GLU A 216 9.93 -0.01 -13.77
C GLU A 216 10.06 -0.04 -12.24
N LYS A 217 10.03 1.15 -11.59
CA LYS A 217 10.24 1.30 -10.14
C LYS A 217 9.00 1.73 -9.39
N LEU A 218 7.90 2.00 -10.08
CA LEU A 218 6.69 2.55 -9.50
C LEU A 218 5.47 1.68 -9.83
N GLU A 219 4.66 1.38 -8.83
CA GLU A 219 3.28 0.95 -8.99
C GLU A 219 2.36 2.09 -8.60
N PHE A 220 1.25 2.22 -9.32
CA PHE A 220 0.32 3.32 -9.14
C PHE A 220 -1.11 2.83 -9.30
N ALA A 221 -1.99 3.25 -8.40
CA ALA A 221 -3.41 2.93 -8.48
C ALA A 221 -4.27 4.09 -7.98
N THR A 222 -5.46 4.17 -8.53
CA THR A 222 -6.51 5.08 -8.07
C THR A 222 -7.81 4.32 -7.81
N LEU A 223 -8.55 4.78 -6.82
CA LEU A 223 -9.91 4.35 -6.54
C LEU A 223 -10.82 5.57 -6.65
N THR A 224 -11.74 5.55 -7.60
CA THR A 224 -12.71 6.64 -7.86
C THR A 224 -14.11 6.05 -8.01
N LEU A 225 -15.12 6.89 -8.20
CA LEU A 225 -16.46 6.42 -8.59
C LEU A 225 -16.62 6.49 -10.11
N ASP A 226 -17.33 5.52 -10.66
CA ASP A 226 -17.79 5.54 -12.06
C ASP A 226 -19.02 6.44 -12.23
N ALA A 227 -19.53 6.54 -13.47
CA ALA A 227 -20.74 7.29 -13.80
C ALA A 227 -22.00 6.82 -13.04
N ASN A 228 -22.00 5.57 -12.56
CA ASN A 228 -23.09 4.98 -11.78
C ASN A 228 -22.85 5.08 -10.26
N LYS A 229 -21.88 5.89 -9.83
CA LYS A 229 -21.45 6.05 -8.44
C LYS A 229 -20.98 4.74 -7.78
N LYS A 230 -20.46 3.79 -8.58
CA LYS A 230 -19.84 2.56 -8.07
C LYS A 230 -18.32 2.74 -7.97
N PRO A 231 -17.69 2.16 -6.94
CA PRO A 231 -16.24 2.22 -6.81
C PRO A 231 -15.56 1.53 -8.01
N LYS A 232 -14.60 2.23 -8.58
CA LYS A 232 -13.79 1.78 -9.71
C LYS A 232 -12.32 1.89 -9.35
N ALA A 233 -11.69 0.75 -9.12
CA ALA A 233 -10.26 0.67 -8.95
C ALA A 233 -9.56 0.65 -10.32
N LYS A 234 -8.50 1.44 -10.46
CA LYS A 234 -7.61 1.43 -11.63
C LYS A 234 -6.19 1.22 -11.15
N ILE A 235 -5.60 0.08 -11.51
CA ILE A 235 -4.15 -0.15 -11.39
C ILE A 235 -3.53 0.24 -12.74
N TYR A 236 -2.57 1.16 -12.70
CA TYR A 236 -1.97 1.73 -13.90
C TYR A 236 -0.94 0.76 -14.51
N LYS A 237 -0.99 0.63 -15.84
CA LYS A 237 0.02 -0.11 -16.60
C LYS A 237 1.32 0.71 -16.69
N PRO A 238 2.48 0.08 -16.93
CA PRO A 238 3.75 0.80 -17.06
C PRO A 238 3.70 1.97 -18.04
N SER A 239 3.12 1.79 -19.22
CA SER A 239 2.96 2.86 -20.22
C SER A 239 2.10 4.03 -19.76
N GLU A 240 1.07 3.76 -18.94
CA GLU A 240 0.22 4.81 -18.36
C GLU A 240 0.95 5.56 -17.25
N ILE A 241 1.81 4.87 -16.48
CA ILE A 241 2.66 5.49 -15.44
C ILE A 241 3.68 6.42 -16.11
N ASP A 242 4.34 5.99 -17.18
CA ASP A 242 5.31 6.81 -17.91
C ASP A 242 4.63 8.05 -18.50
N ALA A 243 3.46 7.92 -19.12
CA ALA A 243 2.67 9.06 -19.59
C ALA A 243 2.29 10.03 -18.47
N LEU A 244 1.97 9.48 -17.29
CA LEU A 244 1.61 10.28 -16.11
C LEU A 244 2.82 11.04 -15.56
N LEU A 245 3.99 10.40 -15.51
CA LEU A 245 5.26 11.01 -15.12
C LEU A 245 5.68 12.12 -16.07
N GLN A 246 5.55 11.90 -17.39
CA GLN A 246 5.83 12.94 -18.41
C GLN A 246 4.91 14.15 -18.26
N LYS A 247 3.60 13.91 -18.07
CA LYS A 247 2.61 14.99 -17.85
C LYS A 247 2.97 15.90 -16.68
N HIS A 248 3.59 15.35 -15.63
CA HIS A 248 3.98 16.10 -14.43
C HIS A 248 5.48 16.51 -14.42
N GLY A 249 6.21 16.29 -15.51
CA GLY A 249 7.62 16.72 -15.64
C GLY A 249 8.59 15.94 -14.76
N LEU A 250 8.23 14.71 -14.37
CA LEU A 250 9.02 13.82 -13.49
C LEU A 250 9.58 12.59 -14.23
N GLY A 251 9.25 12.41 -15.52
CA GLY A 251 9.73 11.32 -16.36
C GLY A 251 11.18 11.50 -16.83
N LYS A 252 11.75 10.39 -17.35
CA LYS A 252 13.03 10.45 -18.08
C LYS A 252 12.91 11.48 -19.22
N LYS A 253 13.86 12.41 -19.34
CA LYS A 253 14.01 13.22 -20.55
C LYS A 253 14.50 12.30 -21.66
N ASP A 254 13.85 12.36 -22.81
CA ASP A 254 14.29 11.63 -24.03
C ASP A 254 15.64 12.21 -24.53
N GLU A 255 16.75 11.84 -23.89
CA GLU A 255 18.10 12.20 -24.33
C GLU A 255 18.76 11.09 -25.17
N ASP A 256 18.09 9.96 -25.44
CA ASP A 256 18.69 8.81 -26.13
C ASP A 256 18.19 8.62 -27.59
N THR A 257 17.55 9.62 -28.20
CA THR A 257 17.10 9.48 -29.60
C THR A 257 18.05 10.14 -30.62
N GLU A 258 19.12 10.83 -30.19
CA GLU A 258 20.07 11.50 -31.11
C GLU A 258 21.40 10.75 -31.34
N MET A 259 21.61 9.56 -30.81
CA MET A 259 22.84 8.78 -31.06
C MET A 259 22.62 7.54 -31.93
N ALA A 260 21.54 7.50 -32.73
CA ALA A 260 21.31 6.45 -33.72
C ALA A 260 20.81 7.05 -35.05
N ALA A 261 21.59 7.96 -35.63
CA ALA A 261 21.44 8.42 -37.00
C ALA A 261 22.83 8.48 -37.67
#